data_e7055284b7bd6d4217c8912ea3284439
#
_entry.id   e7055284b7bd6d4217c8912ea3284439
#
_cell.length_a   1.000
_cell.length_b   1.000
_cell.length_c   1.000
_cell.angle_alpha   90.00
_cell.angle_beta   90.00
_cell.angle_gamma   90.00
#
_symmetry.space_group_name_H-M   'P 1'
#
loop_
_entity.id
_entity.type
_entity.pdbx_description
1 polymer ?
#
loop_
_entity_poly.entity_id
_entity_poly.type
_entity_poly.pdbx_seq_one_letter_code
_entity_poly.pdbx_strand_id
1 'polypeptide(L)'
;RTWKNTSNYYRFGIDYQMSDKTTIGFSTDGNLAGNKVEGDMNSSIPKRSPQTGGSLRTLNDQNRSQDNFTAVLSLTHTFNSDGGVLDASMDYLRYRYEEDQYLNSQDTLFGDMDGGIHLYSGQANLVWPFSKSFTFHAGAKTSFVSINNNADYNRLQGDSWQSDHDLSCDFQYDENINAGYIQLDAKFSSVSLEAGLRLENTRI
;
A
#
# COMPACT_ATOMS: atom_id res chain seq x y z
N ARG A 1 0.11 -5.61 29.72
CA ARG A 1 -0.21 -5.49 28.30
C ARG A 1 -0.34 -6.87 27.67
N THR A 2 -1.47 -7.16 27.06
CA THR A 2 -1.76 -8.42 26.37
C THR A 2 -1.89 -8.14 24.87
N TRP A 3 -1.29 -9.00 24.07
CA TRP A 3 -1.36 -8.92 22.61
C TRP A 3 -1.87 -10.25 22.07
N LYS A 4 -2.87 -10.16 21.19
CA LYS A 4 -3.34 -11.30 20.41
C LYS A 4 -3.34 -10.90 18.95
N ASN A 5 -2.60 -11.65 18.14
CA ASN A 5 -2.50 -11.41 16.71
C ASN A 5 -2.89 -12.68 15.96
N THR A 6 -3.68 -12.53 14.91
CA THR A 6 -4.08 -13.61 14.00
C THR A 6 -3.86 -13.13 12.58
N SER A 7 -3.24 -13.95 11.74
CA SER A 7 -3.01 -13.63 10.34
C SER A 7 -3.16 -14.89 9.50
N ASN A 8 -3.91 -14.75 8.39
CA ASN A 8 -4.13 -15.81 7.42
C ASN A 8 -3.74 -15.28 6.04
N TYR A 9 -2.73 -15.88 5.45
CA TYR A 9 -2.24 -15.52 4.12
C TYR A 9 -2.64 -16.57 3.09
N TYR A 10 -2.99 -16.12 1.91
CA TYR A 10 -3.24 -16.99 0.74
C TYR A 10 -2.55 -16.44 -0.49
N ARG A 11 -2.17 -17.35 -1.39
CA ARG A 11 -1.62 -17.02 -2.71
C ARG A 11 -2.06 -18.07 -3.72
N PHE A 12 -2.44 -17.60 -4.90
CA PHE A 12 -2.75 -18.41 -6.06
C PHE A 12 -2.13 -17.79 -7.31
N GLY A 13 -1.69 -18.62 -8.26
CA GLY A 13 -1.19 -18.16 -9.53
C GLY A 13 -1.34 -19.24 -10.59
N ILE A 14 -1.54 -18.80 -11.83
CA ILE A 14 -1.60 -19.66 -13.01
C ILE A 14 -0.97 -18.94 -14.19
N ASP A 15 -0.12 -19.65 -14.93
CA ASP A 15 0.43 -19.21 -16.19
C ASP A 15 -0.14 -20.09 -17.32
N TYR A 16 -0.62 -19.43 -18.36
CA TYR A 16 -1.14 -20.06 -19.55
C TYR A 16 -0.26 -19.74 -20.75
N GLN A 17 0.42 -20.74 -21.26
CA GLN A 17 1.21 -20.63 -22.48
C GLN A 17 0.29 -20.71 -23.70
N MET A 18 -0.12 -19.54 -24.23
CA MET A 18 -1.00 -19.41 -25.38
C MET A 18 -0.32 -19.89 -26.66
N SER A 19 1.01 -19.70 -26.76
CA SER A 19 1.88 -20.18 -27.84
C SER A 19 3.31 -20.32 -27.35
N ASP A 20 4.21 -20.82 -28.19
CA ASP A 20 5.66 -20.86 -27.87
C ASP A 20 6.27 -19.47 -27.61
N LYS A 21 5.54 -18.42 -27.96
CA LYS A 21 6.00 -17.02 -27.87
C LYS A 21 5.17 -16.17 -26.90
N THR A 22 4.06 -16.66 -26.42
CA THR A 22 3.13 -15.84 -25.63
C THR A 22 2.69 -16.58 -24.38
N THR A 23 2.93 -15.97 -23.23
CA THR A 23 2.45 -16.43 -21.95
C THR A 23 1.57 -15.35 -21.30
N ILE A 24 0.43 -15.76 -20.77
CA ILE A 24 -0.44 -14.92 -19.95
C ILE A 24 -0.43 -15.50 -18.54
N GLY A 25 -0.12 -14.66 -17.57
CA GLY A 25 -0.13 -15.03 -16.15
C GLY A 25 -1.24 -14.31 -15.40
N PHE A 26 -1.84 -15.01 -14.45
CA PHE A 26 -2.70 -14.42 -13.44
C PHE A 26 -2.21 -14.84 -12.07
N SER A 27 -2.06 -13.89 -11.17
CA SER A 27 -1.78 -14.19 -9.76
C SER A 27 -2.62 -13.34 -8.84
N THR A 28 -2.93 -13.90 -7.69
CA THR A 28 -3.61 -13.19 -6.61
C THR A 28 -3.05 -13.64 -5.27
N ASP A 29 -2.92 -12.70 -4.38
CA ASP A 29 -2.58 -12.96 -2.98
C ASP A 29 -3.35 -12.02 -2.05
N GLY A 30 -3.39 -12.41 -0.79
CA GLY A 30 -4.04 -11.60 0.22
C GLY A 30 -3.79 -12.10 1.62
N ASN A 31 -4.16 -11.24 2.57
CA ASN A 31 -4.02 -11.52 3.98
C ASN A 31 -5.24 -10.99 4.73
N LEU A 32 -5.73 -11.79 5.68
CA LEU A 32 -6.76 -11.41 6.64
C LEU A 32 -6.11 -11.44 8.02
N ALA A 33 -6.03 -10.29 8.67
CA ALA A 33 -5.39 -10.17 9.98
C ALA A 33 -6.28 -9.48 11.00
N GLY A 34 -6.19 -9.94 12.23
CA GLY A 34 -6.83 -9.34 13.39
C GLY A 34 -5.82 -9.12 14.51
N ASN A 35 -5.89 -7.98 15.16
CA ASN A 35 -5.02 -7.61 16.28
C ASN A 35 -5.86 -7.06 17.43
N LYS A 36 -5.70 -7.66 18.62
CA LYS A 36 -6.29 -7.16 19.85
C LYS A 36 -5.19 -6.78 20.84
N VAL A 37 -5.27 -5.56 21.37
CA VAL A 37 -4.32 -5.02 22.33
C VAL A 37 -5.07 -4.56 23.57
N GLU A 38 -4.74 -5.11 24.72
CA GLU A 38 -5.21 -4.66 26.03
C GLU A 38 -4.00 -4.08 26.78
N GLY A 39 -4.07 -2.83 27.14
CA GLY A 39 -3.02 -2.11 27.84
C GLY A 39 -3.49 -1.48 29.15
N ASP A 40 -2.70 -1.67 30.20
CA ASP A 40 -2.85 -0.92 31.47
C ASP A 40 -1.50 -0.26 31.73
N MET A 41 -1.48 1.06 31.68
CA MET A 41 -0.29 1.87 31.81
C MET A 41 -0.42 2.82 32.99
N ASN A 42 0.56 2.81 33.88
CA ASN A 42 0.66 3.77 34.97
C ASN A 42 1.84 4.70 34.70
N SER A 43 1.55 5.98 34.52
CA SER A 43 2.55 7.04 34.34
C SER A 43 2.63 7.86 35.61
N SER A 44 3.86 8.10 36.11
CA SER A 44 4.07 8.98 37.26
C SER A 44 4.83 10.23 36.81
N ILE A 45 4.30 11.39 37.16
CA ILE A 45 4.95 12.68 36.94
C ILE A 45 5.72 13.02 38.22
N PRO A 46 7.07 13.10 38.16
CA PRO A 46 7.86 13.46 39.33
C PRO A 46 7.49 14.85 39.85
N LYS A 47 7.39 14.99 41.17
CA LYS A 47 7.15 16.28 41.80
C LYS A 47 8.34 17.22 41.56
N ARG A 48 8.17 18.25 40.74
CA ARG A 48 9.13 19.34 40.54
C ARG A 48 8.85 20.54 41.44
N SER A 49 7.69 20.58 42.11
CA SER A 49 7.19 21.59 43.00
C SER A 49 6.11 20.96 43.91
N PRO A 50 5.82 21.54 45.10
CA PRO A 50 4.76 20.99 46.00
C PRO A 50 3.36 20.83 45.37
N GLN A 51 3.14 21.46 44.22
CA GLN A 51 1.85 21.47 43.52
C GLN A 51 1.83 20.61 42.23
N THR A 52 2.94 20.03 41.80
CA THR A 52 3.06 19.29 40.56
C THR A 52 3.60 17.88 40.83
N GLY A 53 2.75 16.94 40.82
CA GLY A 53 3.05 15.51 40.87
C GLY A 53 1.76 14.73 40.84
N GLY A 54 1.69 13.69 40.05
CA GLY A 54 0.53 12.86 39.94
C GLY A 54 0.85 11.50 39.33
N SER A 55 -0.02 10.54 39.55
CA SER A 55 -0.02 9.30 38.77
C SER A 55 -1.23 9.33 37.85
N LEU A 56 -0.98 8.96 36.58
CA LEU A 56 -2.03 8.79 35.59
C LEU A 56 -2.09 7.32 35.18
N ARG A 57 -3.24 6.72 35.34
CA ARG A 57 -3.51 5.37 34.84
C ARG A 57 -4.29 5.49 33.54
N THR A 58 -3.82 4.83 32.50
CA THR A 58 -4.49 4.76 31.20
C THR A 58 -4.78 3.32 30.88
N LEU A 59 -6.04 3.00 30.65
CA LEU A 59 -6.51 1.74 30.09
C LEU A 59 -6.72 1.95 28.59
N ASN A 60 -6.15 1.07 27.78
CA ASN A 60 -6.32 1.06 26.34
C ASN A 60 -6.79 -0.32 25.91
N ASP A 61 -7.94 -0.40 25.26
CA ASP A 61 -8.45 -1.60 24.60
C ASP A 61 -8.61 -1.26 23.12
N GLN A 62 -7.91 -1.98 22.26
CA GLN A 62 -7.87 -1.73 20.84
C GLN A 62 -8.12 -3.05 20.11
N ASN A 63 -9.04 -3.02 19.18
CA ASN A 63 -9.36 -4.15 18.32
C ASN A 63 -9.27 -3.68 16.87
N ARG A 64 -8.37 -4.28 16.10
CA ARG A 64 -8.14 -3.93 14.70
C ARG A 64 -8.30 -5.15 13.82
N SER A 65 -9.07 -5.02 12.77
CA SER A 65 -9.12 -5.94 11.65
C SER A 65 -8.54 -5.28 10.41
N GLN A 66 -7.88 -6.08 9.57
CA GLN A 66 -7.37 -5.60 8.30
C GLN A 66 -7.38 -6.70 7.24
N ASP A 67 -7.68 -6.32 6.04
CA ASP A 67 -7.57 -7.18 4.87
C ASP A 67 -6.75 -6.50 3.76
N ASN A 68 -5.97 -7.29 3.07
CA ASN A 68 -5.38 -6.89 1.82
C ASN A 68 -5.67 -7.93 0.73
N PHE A 69 -5.75 -7.46 -0.49
CA PHE A 69 -5.96 -8.25 -1.69
C PHE A 69 -5.16 -7.66 -2.82
N THR A 70 -4.41 -8.50 -3.52
CA THR A 70 -3.68 -8.15 -4.73
C THR A 70 -4.08 -9.08 -5.86
N ALA A 71 -4.26 -8.52 -7.06
CA ALA A 71 -4.45 -9.29 -8.28
C ALA A 71 -3.55 -8.72 -9.38
N VAL A 72 -2.87 -9.59 -10.10
CA VAL A 72 -1.96 -9.23 -11.19
C VAL A 72 -2.30 -10.06 -12.42
N LEU A 73 -2.49 -9.37 -13.54
CA LEU A 73 -2.57 -9.96 -14.87
C LEU A 73 -1.30 -9.59 -15.63
N SER A 74 -0.60 -10.56 -16.18
CA SER A 74 0.65 -10.36 -16.91
C SER A 74 0.60 -10.97 -18.29
N LEU A 75 1.34 -10.36 -19.21
CA LEU A 75 1.55 -10.84 -20.58
C LEU A 75 3.03 -10.72 -20.90
N THR A 76 3.63 -11.81 -21.35
CA THR A 76 4.96 -11.82 -21.98
C THR A 76 4.82 -12.33 -23.41
N HIS A 77 5.34 -11.56 -24.38
CA HIS A 77 5.34 -11.95 -25.78
C HIS A 77 6.72 -11.77 -26.40
N THR A 78 7.25 -12.85 -27.00
CA THR A 78 8.50 -12.84 -27.74
C THR A 78 8.22 -12.74 -29.24
N PHE A 79 8.64 -11.66 -29.89
CA PHE A 79 8.31 -11.39 -31.31
C PHE A 79 9.11 -12.27 -32.29
N ASN A 80 10.39 -12.42 -32.00
CA ASN A 80 11.33 -13.10 -32.91
C ASN A 80 12.42 -13.86 -32.15
N SER A 81 13.27 -14.59 -32.93
CA SER A 81 14.43 -15.30 -32.39
C SER A 81 15.57 -14.39 -31.91
N ASP A 82 15.53 -13.11 -32.28
CA ASP A 82 16.57 -12.13 -31.96
C ASP A 82 16.37 -11.46 -30.60
N GLY A 83 15.31 -11.86 -29.85
CA GLY A 83 15.08 -11.45 -28.46
C GLY A 83 14.21 -10.20 -28.29
N GLY A 84 13.39 -9.84 -29.30
CA GLY A 84 12.35 -8.83 -29.13
C GLY A 84 11.28 -9.32 -28.15
N VAL A 85 11.07 -8.61 -27.04
CA VAL A 85 10.13 -9.00 -25.96
C VAL A 85 9.26 -7.83 -25.58
N LEU A 86 7.98 -8.10 -25.42
CA LEU A 86 7.00 -7.22 -24.78
C LEU A 86 6.56 -7.87 -23.47
N ASP A 87 6.76 -7.17 -22.37
CA ASP A 87 6.18 -7.49 -21.08
C ASP A 87 5.14 -6.42 -20.69
N ALA A 88 3.96 -6.86 -20.32
CA ALA A 88 2.90 -5.97 -19.85
C ALA A 88 2.25 -6.55 -18.58
N SER A 89 1.84 -5.68 -17.68
CA SER A 89 1.04 -6.07 -16.52
C SER A 89 -0.05 -5.06 -16.19
N MET A 90 -1.10 -5.58 -15.54
CA MET A 90 -2.13 -4.80 -14.86
C MET A 90 -2.22 -5.31 -13.44
N ASP A 91 -2.18 -4.39 -12.49
CA ASP A 91 -2.15 -4.69 -11.07
C ASP A 91 -3.29 -3.97 -10.37
N TYR A 92 -3.94 -4.68 -9.47
CA TYR A 92 -4.93 -4.12 -8.55
C TYR A 92 -4.53 -4.50 -7.13
N LEU A 93 -4.51 -3.52 -6.24
CA LEU A 93 -4.32 -3.72 -4.81
C LEU A 93 -5.43 -3.02 -4.06
N ARG A 94 -6.00 -3.72 -3.08
CA ARG A 94 -6.89 -3.18 -2.06
C ARG A 94 -6.32 -3.49 -0.69
N TYR A 95 -6.25 -2.48 0.15
CA TYR A 95 -6.03 -2.60 1.58
C TYR A 95 -7.18 -1.93 2.32
N ARG A 96 -7.69 -2.55 3.37
CA ARG A 96 -8.73 -2.00 4.23
C ARG A 96 -8.42 -2.35 5.68
N TYR A 97 -8.71 -1.43 6.58
CA TYR A 97 -8.69 -1.68 7.99
C TYR A 97 -9.91 -1.06 8.67
N GLU A 98 -10.29 -1.67 9.80
CA GLU A 98 -11.28 -1.18 10.75
C GLU A 98 -10.67 -1.33 12.14
N GLU A 99 -10.82 -0.32 12.99
CA GLU A 99 -10.21 -0.29 14.30
C GLU A 99 -11.13 0.41 15.31
N ASP A 100 -11.49 -0.32 16.36
CA ASP A 100 -12.15 0.22 17.54
C ASP A 100 -11.10 0.46 18.63
N GLN A 101 -11.12 1.63 19.24
CA GLN A 101 -10.24 1.98 20.35
C GLN A 101 -11.03 2.56 21.52
N TYR A 102 -10.85 1.96 22.70
CA TYR A 102 -11.38 2.47 23.95
C TYR A 102 -10.23 2.93 24.84
N LEU A 103 -10.21 4.20 25.17
CA LEU A 103 -9.22 4.83 26.05
C LEU A 103 -9.91 5.35 27.29
N ASN A 104 -9.43 4.93 28.47
CA ASN A 104 -9.89 5.43 29.75
C ASN A 104 -8.69 5.95 30.55
N SER A 105 -8.69 7.25 30.80
CA SER A 105 -7.64 7.96 31.51
C SER A 105 -8.26 9.06 32.38
N GLN A 106 -7.89 10.33 32.21
CA GLN A 106 -8.60 11.47 32.76
C GLN A 106 -9.96 11.65 32.06
N ASP A 107 -9.97 11.43 30.77
CA ASP A 107 -11.16 11.37 29.94
C ASP A 107 -11.36 9.94 29.44
N THR A 108 -12.60 9.60 29.15
CA THR A 108 -12.95 8.35 28.49
C THR A 108 -13.30 8.65 27.04
N LEU A 109 -12.57 8.02 26.12
CA LEU A 109 -12.72 8.18 24.68
C LEU A 109 -13.03 6.83 24.04
N PHE A 110 -13.89 6.87 23.04
CA PHE A 110 -14.10 5.78 22.08
C PHE A 110 -13.81 6.30 20.69
N GLY A 111 -12.88 5.64 20.00
CA GLY A 111 -12.53 5.93 18.62
C GLY A 111 -12.98 4.77 17.73
N ASP A 112 -13.64 5.11 16.63
CA ASP A 112 -13.99 4.23 15.53
C ASP A 112 -13.23 4.74 14.30
N MET A 113 -12.34 3.92 13.79
CA MET A 113 -11.45 4.30 12.70
C MET A 113 -11.53 3.27 11.60
N ASP A 114 -11.71 3.74 10.38
CA ASP A 114 -11.65 2.91 9.20
C ASP A 114 -10.85 3.59 8.08
N GLY A 115 -10.32 2.77 7.20
CA GLY A 115 -9.62 3.33 6.07
C GLY A 115 -9.26 2.28 5.02
N GLY A 116 -8.92 2.79 3.86
CA GLY A 116 -8.60 1.94 2.73
C GLY A 116 -7.67 2.58 1.73
N ILE A 117 -7.01 1.71 0.98
CA ILE A 117 -6.18 2.06 -0.16
C ILE A 117 -6.63 1.21 -1.34
N HIS A 118 -6.89 1.86 -2.46
CA HIS A 118 -7.06 1.23 -3.75
C HIS A 118 -5.94 1.70 -4.67
N LEU A 119 -5.24 0.76 -5.26
CA LEU A 119 -4.23 1.03 -6.27
C LEU A 119 -4.53 0.23 -7.52
N TYR A 120 -4.59 0.93 -8.64
CA TYR A 120 -4.65 0.36 -9.98
C TYR A 120 -3.38 0.76 -10.71
N SER A 121 -2.66 -0.18 -11.30
CA SER A 121 -1.55 0.16 -12.17
C SER A 121 -1.56 -0.67 -13.45
N GLY A 122 -0.97 -0.10 -14.48
CA GLY A 122 -0.74 -0.77 -15.75
C GLY A 122 0.61 -0.34 -16.29
N GLN A 123 1.38 -1.29 -16.77
CA GLN A 123 2.67 -1.03 -17.40
C GLN A 123 2.91 -1.91 -18.61
N ALA A 124 3.69 -1.40 -19.54
CA ALA A 124 4.18 -2.17 -20.69
C ALA A 124 5.63 -1.78 -20.96
N ASN A 125 6.47 -2.77 -21.20
CA ASN A 125 7.89 -2.61 -21.50
C ASN A 125 8.23 -3.41 -22.76
N LEU A 126 8.84 -2.74 -23.72
CA LEU A 126 9.32 -3.32 -24.97
C LEU A 126 10.84 -3.33 -24.97
N VAL A 127 11.43 -4.48 -25.24
CA VAL A 127 12.84 -4.65 -25.55
C VAL A 127 12.92 -5.07 -27.00
N TRP A 128 13.65 -4.31 -27.81
CA TRP A 128 13.77 -4.58 -29.24
C TRP A 128 15.23 -4.52 -29.70
N PRO A 129 15.90 -5.68 -29.87
CA PRO A 129 17.23 -5.74 -30.49
C PRO A 129 17.12 -5.45 -31.99
N PHE A 130 17.71 -4.37 -32.46
CA PHE A 130 17.81 -4.11 -33.93
C PHE A 130 18.94 -4.89 -34.55
N SER A 131 20.02 -5.09 -33.77
CA SER A 131 21.21 -5.79 -34.21
C SER A 131 21.96 -6.38 -33.01
N LYS A 132 23.05 -7.07 -33.25
CA LYS A 132 23.95 -7.58 -32.19
C LYS A 132 24.55 -6.47 -31.32
N SER A 133 24.57 -5.24 -31.83
CA SER A 133 25.21 -4.10 -31.17
C SER A 133 24.21 -3.07 -30.62
N PHE A 134 22.95 -3.11 -31.03
CA PHE A 134 21.99 -2.09 -30.65
C PHE A 134 20.68 -2.71 -30.13
N THR A 135 20.25 -2.27 -28.97
CA THR A 135 18.96 -2.64 -28.37
C THR A 135 18.17 -1.38 -27.99
N PHE A 136 16.95 -1.33 -28.42
CA PHE A 136 15.99 -0.28 -28.04
C PHE A 136 15.08 -0.77 -26.91
N HIS A 137 14.83 0.11 -25.95
CA HIS A 137 13.86 -0.11 -24.89
C HIS A 137 12.85 1.02 -24.91
N ALA A 138 11.60 0.68 -24.71
CA ALA A 138 10.53 1.67 -24.49
C ALA A 138 9.57 1.13 -23.46
N GLY A 139 8.98 2.01 -22.68
CA GLY A 139 7.96 1.59 -21.73
C GLY A 139 7.06 2.73 -21.32
N ALA A 140 5.89 2.34 -20.86
CA ALA A 140 4.90 3.24 -20.28
C ALA A 140 4.32 2.62 -19.02
N LYS A 141 3.99 3.48 -18.05
CA LYS A 141 3.31 3.11 -16.80
C LYS A 141 2.25 4.15 -16.46
N THR A 142 1.11 3.68 -16.04
CA THR A 142 0.08 4.49 -15.40
C THR A 142 -0.28 3.88 -14.05
N SER A 143 -0.53 4.71 -13.04
CA SER A 143 -1.06 4.25 -11.76
C SER A 143 -2.05 5.26 -11.21
N PHE A 144 -3.08 4.74 -10.55
CA PHE A 144 -4.06 5.51 -9.81
C PHE A 144 -4.12 4.96 -8.39
N VAL A 145 -3.94 5.84 -7.41
CA VAL A 145 -4.03 5.53 -5.98
C VAL A 145 -5.17 6.36 -5.40
N SER A 146 -6.04 5.71 -4.65
CA SER A 146 -7.07 6.36 -3.84
C SER A 146 -6.90 5.90 -2.39
N ILE A 147 -6.81 6.84 -1.47
CA ILE A 147 -6.68 6.62 -0.03
C ILE A 147 -7.82 7.33 0.66
N ASN A 148 -8.52 6.62 1.52
CA ASN A 148 -9.49 7.20 2.44
C ASN A 148 -9.17 6.75 3.86
N ASN A 149 -9.26 7.67 4.82
CA ASN A 149 -9.16 7.37 6.24
C ASN A 149 -10.20 8.21 6.97
N ASN A 150 -10.99 7.55 7.78
CA ASN A 150 -11.96 8.16 8.67
C ASN A 150 -11.59 7.82 10.12
N ALA A 151 -11.72 8.80 11.01
CA ALA A 151 -11.52 8.61 12.45
C ALA A 151 -12.59 9.40 13.18
N ASP A 152 -13.51 8.68 13.82
CA ASP A 152 -14.59 9.23 14.61
C ASP A 152 -14.32 9.00 16.10
N TYR A 153 -14.07 10.07 16.84
CA TYR A 153 -13.86 10.03 18.28
C TYR A 153 -15.07 10.56 19.04
N ASN A 154 -15.45 9.82 20.06
CA ASN A 154 -16.50 10.19 21.00
C ASN A 154 -15.90 10.28 22.40
N ARG A 155 -16.28 11.30 23.15
CA ARG A 155 -15.87 11.54 24.53
C ARG A 155 -17.06 11.32 25.47
N LEU A 156 -16.83 10.60 26.54
CA LEU A 156 -17.87 10.42 27.59
C LEU A 156 -17.95 11.69 28.46
N GLN A 157 -19.10 12.35 28.43
CA GLN A 157 -19.43 13.51 29.27
C GLN A 157 -20.61 13.19 30.16
N GLY A 158 -20.37 13.01 31.47
CA GLY A 158 -21.36 12.45 32.37
C GLY A 158 -21.72 11.02 31.96
N ASP A 159 -23.00 10.77 31.66
CA ASP A 159 -23.50 9.45 31.24
C ASP A 159 -23.78 9.34 29.73
N SER A 160 -23.34 10.31 28.93
CA SER A 160 -23.59 10.32 27.49
C SER A 160 -22.32 10.50 26.65
N TRP A 161 -22.26 9.79 25.51
CA TRP A 161 -21.22 9.95 24.51
C TRP A 161 -21.51 11.16 23.64
N GLN A 162 -20.50 12.01 23.46
CA GLN A 162 -20.54 13.16 22.57
C GLN A 162 -19.41 13.11 21.58
N SER A 163 -19.69 13.43 20.31
CA SER A 163 -18.68 13.47 19.26
C SER A 163 -17.62 14.52 19.59
N ASP A 164 -16.36 14.13 19.49
CA ASP A 164 -15.19 14.99 19.67
C ASP A 164 -14.65 15.41 18.30
N HIS A 165 -15.14 16.54 17.80
CA HIS A 165 -14.77 17.08 16.49
C HIS A 165 -13.31 17.51 16.39
N ASP A 166 -12.64 17.76 17.52
CA ASP A 166 -11.22 18.15 17.50
C ASP A 166 -10.29 16.95 17.26
N LEU A 167 -10.76 15.75 17.61
CA LEU A 167 -10.04 14.50 17.41
C LEU A 167 -10.49 13.75 16.15
N SER A 168 -11.72 14.00 15.69
CA SER A 168 -12.29 13.33 14.53
C SER A 168 -11.78 13.99 13.23
N CYS A 169 -11.47 13.17 12.26
CA CYS A 169 -11.04 13.63 10.94
C CYS A 169 -11.45 12.67 9.83
N ASP A 170 -11.70 13.22 8.66
CA ASP A 170 -11.90 12.51 7.40
C ASP A 170 -10.82 12.98 6.42
N PHE A 171 -10.10 12.03 5.83
CA PHE A 171 -9.02 12.30 4.89
C PHE A 171 -9.20 11.49 3.62
N GLN A 172 -9.20 12.18 2.49
CA GLN A 172 -9.20 11.57 1.16
C GLN A 172 -8.02 12.09 0.36
N TYR A 173 -7.35 11.19 -0.35
CA TYR A 173 -6.25 11.51 -1.24
C TYR A 173 -6.33 10.63 -2.48
N ASP A 174 -6.30 11.29 -3.65
CA ASP A 174 -6.29 10.63 -4.95
C ASP A 174 -5.05 11.10 -5.73
N GLU A 175 -4.33 10.15 -6.31
CA GLU A 175 -3.15 10.44 -7.12
C GLU A 175 -3.16 9.63 -8.41
N ASN A 176 -2.82 10.29 -9.51
CA ASN A 176 -2.61 9.64 -10.79
C ASN A 176 -1.21 9.95 -11.33
N ILE A 177 -0.40 8.91 -11.56
CA ILE A 177 0.95 9.01 -12.09
C ILE A 177 0.99 8.36 -13.47
N ASN A 178 1.50 9.10 -14.46
CA ASN A 178 1.73 8.60 -15.80
C ASN A 178 3.19 8.82 -16.19
N ALA A 179 3.86 7.77 -16.65
CA ALA A 179 5.26 7.82 -17.06
C ALA A 179 5.48 7.10 -18.39
N GLY A 180 6.42 7.60 -19.16
CA GLY A 180 6.90 6.94 -20.35
C GLY A 180 8.41 7.12 -20.49
N TYR A 181 9.07 6.14 -21.06
CA TYR A 181 10.51 6.20 -21.30
C TYR A 181 10.90 5.54 -22.62
N ILE A 182 12.03 5.98 -23.12
CA ILE A 182 12.78 5.35 -24.23
C ILE A 182 14.25 5.29 -23.85
N GLN A 183 14.94 4.24 -24.29
CA GLN A 183 16.36 4.03 -24.05
C GLN A 183 16.98 3.32 -25.24
N LEU A 184 18.21 3.65 -25.54
CA LEU A 184 19.03 2.99 -26.56
C LEU A 184 20.32 2.50 -25.92
N ASP A 185 20.57 1.22 -26.06
CA ASP A 185 21.83 0.56 -25.70
C ASP A 185 22.64 0.27 -26.93
N ALA A 186 23.92 0.62 -26.87
CA ALA A 186 24.90 0.31 -27.90
C ALA A 186 26.09 -0.43 -27.30
N LYS A 187 26.40 -1.63 -27.83
CA LYS A 187 27.47 -2.49 -27.32
C LYS A 187 28.48 -2.76 -28.42
N PHE A 188 29.70 -2.32 -28.19
CA PHE A 188 30.87 -2.56 -29.03
C PHE A 188 31.84 -3.47 -28.27
N SER A 189 32.89 -3.99 -28.93
CA SER A 189 33.76 -5.03 -28.33
C SER A 189 34.31 -4.69 -26.93
N SER A 190 34.62 -3.42 -26.67
CA SER A 190 35.21 -2.98 -25.39
C SER A 190 34.45 -1.84 -24.69
N VAL A 191 33.36 -1.35 -25.29
CA VAL A 191 32.60 -0.20 -24.79
C VAL A 191 31.10 -0.51 -24.85
N SER A 192 30.40 -0.19 -23.82
CA SER A 192 28.94 -0.18 -23.79
C SER A 192 28.47 1.23 -23.49
N LEU A 193 27.52 1.73 -24.27
CA LEU A 193 26.88 3.04 -24.09
C LEU A 193 25.39 2.84 -23.91
N GLU A 194 24.81 3.65 -23.02
CA GLU A 194 23.38 3.66 -22.72
C GLU A 194 22.92 5.11 -22.68
N ALA A 195 21.81 5.41 -23.37
CA ALA A 195 21.19 6.73 -23.36
C ALA A 195 19.68 6.58 -23.32
N GLY A 196 19.01 7.33 -22.43
CA GLY A 196 17.58 7.25 -22.28
C GLY A 196 16.95 8.56 -21.81
N LEU A 197 15.65 8.66 -22.02
CA LEU A 197 14.80 9.75 -21.56
C LEU A 197 13.57 9.16 -20.88
N ARG A 198 13.16 9.75 -19.74
CA ARG A 198 11.93 9.45 -19.03
C ARG A 198 11.15 10.73 -18.77
N LEU A 199 9.87 10.68 -19.03
CA LEU A 199 8.93 11.73 -18.70
C LEU A 199 7.92 11.16 -17.70
N GLU A 200 7.55 11.98 -16.72
CA GLU A 200 6.57 11.63 -15.71
C GLU A 200 5.67 12.82 -15.42
N ASN A 201 4.37 12.54 -15.25
CA ASN A 201 3.36 13.51 -14.86
C ASN A 201 2.56 12.93 -13.70
N THR A 202 2.45 13.71 -12.63
CA THR A 202 1.64 13.40 -11.45
C THR A 202 0.53 14.42 -11.31
N ARG A 203 -0.67 13.94 -10.97
CA ARG A 203 -1.85 14.73 -10.61
C ARG A 203 -2.37 14.25 -9.27
N ILE A 204 -2.66 15.21 -8.42
CA ILE A 204 -3.24 15.02 -7.08
C ILE A 204 -4.61 15.68 -7.07
#